data_110c12c3563fd943d87a595fc16d019a
#
_entry.id   110c12c3563fd943d87a595fc16d019a
#
_cell.length_a   1.000
_cell.length_b   1.000
_cell.length_c   1.000
_cell.angle_alpha   90.00
_cell.angle_beta   90.00
_cell.angle_gamma   90.00
#
_symmetry.space_group_name_H-M   'P 1'
#
loop_
_entity.id
_entity.type
_entity.pdbx_description
1 polymer ?
#
loop_
_entity_poly.entity_id
_entity_poly.type
_entity_poly.pdbx_seq_one_letter_code
_entity_poly.pdbx_strand_id
1 'polypeptide(L)'
;MHFVGLDLAWGEKNNTGVAVVDSDGRLLHVGAAHDDASIEAAIEPYVSDDCLVAIDAPLVVTNPAGSRPCEAALNRDFHRFEAGAHPANTTNPALAHPRAARIAGALTLDMDPASNSPRRAIEVYPHPATIALFGLEKTLKYKKGSFETRQHELLQLMTLIEGLDNATPRLRVNHNMSWVELRKRVAAAARPVQLDRDEDPVDAVLCAYVALYWYHRPEDVTIYGDYASGYIVTPTLPSDVSARRGRVAPQRDNDELRERVTQVAALLDQAQRGLAEIRRQLDSS
;
A
#
# COMPACT_ATOMS: atom_id res chain seq x y z
N MET A 1 13.13 16.94 -5.72
CA MET A 1 11.82 16.56 -5.16
C MET A 1 11.84 15.13 -4.70
N HIS A 2 11.45 14.86 -3.46
CA HIS A 2 11.33 13.52 -2.92
C HIS A 2 9.88 13.25 -2.47
N PHE A 3 9.47 11.98 -2.56
CA PHE A 3 8.17 11.49 -2.14
C PHE A 3 8.38 10.49 -1.02
N VAL A 4 7.94 10.84 0.17
CA VAL A 4 8.13 10.04 1.37
C VAL A 4 6.80 9.38 1.73
N GLY A 5 6.82 8.10 2.06
CA GLY A 5 5.67 7.36 2.57
C GLY A 5 5.92 6.88 3.99
N LEU A 6 4.94 7.10 4.85
CA LEU A 6 4.93 6.61 6.22
C LEU A 6 3.66 5.79 6.45
N ASP A 7 3.79 4.50 6.70
CA ASP A 7 2.73 3.70 7.34
C ASP A 7 2.87 3.86 8.85
N LEU A 8 2.21 4.89 9.37
CA LEU A 8 2.44 5.41 10.71
C LEU A 8 1.51 4.76 11.73
N ALA A 9 2.06 4.02 12.65
CA ALA A 9 1.30 3.57 13.82
C ALA A 9 0.75 4.78 14.61
N TRP A 10 -0.55 4.75 14.94
CA TRP A 10 -1.21 5.83 15.68
C TRP A 10 -0.64 6.06 17.09
N GLY A 11 -0.03 5.04 17.68
CA GLY A 11 0.68 5.08 18.96
C GLY A 11 2.17 4.80 18.80
N GLU A 12 2.93 5.01 19.88
CA GLU A 12 4.40 4.90 19.87
C GLU A 12 4.94 3.48 20.13
N LYS A 13 4.05 2.47 20.21
CA LYS A 13 4.46 1.10 20.57
C LYS A 13 4.77 0.21 19.37
N ASN A 14 4.22 0.50 18.22
CA ASN A 14 4.37 -0.29 17.00
C ASN A 14 5.38 0.39 16.06
N ASN A 15 5.99 -0.41 15.22
CA ASN A 15 6.84 0.09 14.15
C ASN A 15 6.04 0.94 13.15
N THR A 16 6.76 1.78 12.45
CA THR A 16 6.28 2.61 11.34
C THR A 16 7.06 2.21 10.11
N GLY A 17 6.37 1.92 9.03
CA GLY A 17 6.99 1.74 7.72
C GLY A 17 7.48 3.09 7.17
N VAL A 18 8.66 3.10 6.58
CA VAL A 18 9.27 4.29 5.96
C VAL A 18 9.73 3.95 4.56
N ALA A 19 9.35 4.75 3.58
CA ALA A 19 9.84 4.62 2.21
C ALA A 19 10.10 6.00 1.59
N VAL A 20 11.06 6.06 0.67
CA VAL A 20 11.39 7.28 -0.07
C VAL A 20 11.57 6.95 -1.55
N VAL A 21 10.93 7.76 -2.39
CA VAL A 21 10.98 7.67 -3.85
C VAL A 21 11.45 9.00 -4.43
N ASP A 22 12.31 8.98 -5.44
CA ASP A 22 12.73 10.19 -6.16
C ASP A 22 11.75 10.60 -7.26
N SER A 23 12.01 11.75 -7.91
CA SER A 23 11.19 12.27 -9.01
C SER A 23 11.16 11.38 -10.26
N ASP A 24 12.13 10.47 -10.41
CA ASP A 24 12.17 9.49 -11.50
C ASP A 24 11.44 8.19 -11.14
N GLY A 25 10.83 8.13 -9.96
CA GLY A 25 10.13 6.96 -9.43
C GLY A 25 11.05 5.85 -8.92
N ARG A 26 12.31 6.13 -8.61
CA ARG A 26 13.21 5.13 -8.03
C ARG A 26 13.01 5.06 -6.53
N LEU A 27 12.85 3.86 -6.00
CA LEU A 27 12.84 3.63 -4.56
C LEU A 27 14.27 3.84 -4.02
N LEU A 28 14.45 4.87 -3.19
CA LEU A 28 15.74 5.21 -2.57
C LEU A 28 15.91 4.53 -1.21
N HIS A 29 14.83 4.49 -0.41
CA HIS A 29 14.82 3.90 0.92
C HIS A 29 13.54 3.10 1.16
N VAL A 30 13.65 1.97 1.86
CA VAL A 30 12.51 1.23 2.45
C VAL A 30 12.97 0.53 3.71
N GLY A 31 12.21 0.68 4.79
CA GLY A 31 12.52 0.09 6.09
C GLY A 31 11.44 0.36 7.12
N ALA A 32 11.77 0.09 8.38
CA ALA A 32 10.91 0.40 9.52
C ALA A 32 11.66 1.25 10.53
N ALA A 33 10.96 2.16 11.19
CA ALA A 33 11.42 2.97 12.30
C ALA A 33 10.54 2.72 13.53
N HIS A 34 11.09 2.89 14.73
CA HIS A 34 10.38 2.51 15.96
C HIS A 34 9.75 3.72 16.67
N ASP A 35 10.43 4.86 16.67
CA ASP A 35 10.01 6.09 17.33
C ASP A 35 10.13 7.31 16.42
N ASP A 36 9.60 8.44 16.86
CA ASP A 36 9.57 9.67 16.07
C ASP A 36 10.98 10.12 15.68
N ALA A 37 11.96 10.01 16.58
CA ALA A 37 13.34 10.39 16.31
C ALA A 37 13.98 9.51 15.22
N SER A 38 13.72 8.21 15.23
CA SER A 38 14.20 7.29 14.19
C SER A 38 13.48 7.49 12.86
N ILE A 39 12.19 7.88 12.86
CA ILE A 39 11.45 8.27 11.65
C ILE A 39 12.09 9.53 11.07
N GLU A 40 12.24 10.59 11.88
CA GLU A 40 12.85 11.86 11.47
C GLU A 40 14.25 11.64 10.90
N ALA A 41 15.10 10.90 11.61
CA ALA A 41 16.46 10.60 11.15
C ALA A 41 16.49 9.82 9.82
N ALA A 42 15.53 8.92 9.58
CA ALA A 42 15.46 8.15 8.34
C ALA A 42 15.06 9.01 7.13
N ILE A 43 14.24 10.05 7.34
CA ILE A 43 13.71 10.88 6.24
C ILE A 43 14.35 12.26 6.13
N GLU A 44 15.06 12.75 7.18
CA GLU A 44 15.70 14.07 7.21
C GLU A 44 16.52 14.38 5.95
N PRO A 45 17.32 13.47 5.38
CA PRO A 45 18.09 13.76 4.17
C PRO A 45 17.21 14.02 2.91
N TYR A 46 15.95 13.67 2.97
CA TYR A 46 15.02 13.73 1.83
C TYR A 46 13.92 14.80 1.96
N VAL A 47 13.81 15.40 3.15
CA VAL A 47 12.77 16.42 3.44
C VAL A 47 13.33 17.81 3.70
N SER A 48 14.66 18.02 3.57
CA SER A 48 15.31 19.32 3.66
C SER A 48 14.90 20.28 2.54
N ASP A 49 14.72 19.73 1.35
CA ASP A 49 14.29 20.44 0.13
C ASP A 49 12.83 20.10 -0.22
N ASP A 50 12.42 20.38 -1.46
CA ASP A 50 11.10 20.08 -1.98
C ASP A 50 10.71 18.62 -1.72
N CYS A 51 9.63 18.42 -1.00
CA CYS A 51 9.15 17.08 -0.64
C CYS A 51 7.62 17.03 -0.48
N LEU A 52 7.08 15.82 -0.69
CA LEU A 52 5.71 15.48 -0.36
C LEU A 52 5.70 14.21 0.49
N VAL A 53 5.28 14.34 1.75
CA VAL A 53 5.24 13.25 2.73
C VAL A 53 3.80 12.73 2.83
N ALA A 54 3.56 11.50 2.37
CA ALA A 54 2.27 10.83 2.46
C ALA A 54 2.23 9.93 3.69
N ILE A 55 1.30 10.18 4.59
CA ILE A 55 1.23 9.53 5.91
C ILE A 55 -0.09 8.74 6.02
N ASP A 56 -0.01 7.44 6.26
CA ASP A 56 -1.17 6.61 6.61
C ASP A 56 -1.51 6.77 8.10
N ALA A 57 -1.95 7.94 8.45
CA ALA A 57 -2.51 8.28 9.75
C ALA A 57 -3.23 9.63 9.68
N PRO A 58 -4.24 9.86 10.54
CA PRO A 58 -4.94 11.13 10.60
C PRO A 58 -4.01 12.31 10.90
N LEU A 59 -4.02 13.32 10.01
CA LEU A 59 -3.33 14.60 10.22
C LEU A 59 -4.20 15.58 11.01
N VAL A 60 -5.50 15.62 10.74
CA VAL A 60 -6.45 16.53 11.38
C VAL A 60 -7.63 15.74 11.91
N VAL A 61 -7.86 15.85 13.23
CA VAL A 61 -9.00 15.23 13.93
C VAL A 61 -9.63 16.27 14.84
N THR A 62 -10.85 16.69 14.51
CA THR A 62 -11.57 17.74 15.24
C THR A 62 -12.90 17.24 15.83
N ASN A 63 -13.41 16.10 15.36
CA ASN A 63 -14.67 15.53 15.83
C ASN A 63 -14.50 14.81 17.17
N PRO A 64 -15.42 15.01 18.11
CA PRO A 64 -15.36 14.38 19.44
C PRO A 64 -15.71 12.89 19.42
N ALA A 65 -16.49 12.43 18.43
CA ALA A 65 -16.92 11.02 18.31
C ALA A 65 -17.32 10.68 16.86
N GLY A 66 -17.44 9.38 16.56
CA GLY A 66 -17.82 8.88 15.23
C GLY A 66 -16.74 9.09 14.18
N SER A 67 -17.14 9.01 12.92
CA SER A 67 -16.25 9.21 11.77
C SER A 67 -16.11 10.67 11.41
N ARG A 68 -14.92 11.06 10.91
CA ARG A 68 -14.74 12.36 10.26
C ARG A 68 -15.56 12.43 8.95
N PRO A 69 -15.90 13.62 8.44
CA PRO A 69 -16.60 13.78 7.16
C PRO A 69 -15.85 13.10 6.00
N CYS A 70 -14.52 13.17 5.98
CA CYS A 70 -13.68 12.52 4.96
C CYS A 70 -13.81 10.99 4.97
N GLU A 71 -13.79 10.35 6.14
CA GLU A 71 -13.97 8.90 6.28
C GLU A 71 -15.37 8.46 5.84
N ALA A 72 -16.39 9.21 6.22
CA ALA A 72 -17.77 8.93 5.79
C ALA A 72 -17.93 9.07 4.26
N ALA A 73 -17.25 10.05 3.65
CA ALA A 73 -17.25 10.25 2.21
C ALA A 73 -16.50 9.13 1.48
N LEU A 74 -15.29 8.79 1.92
CA LEU A 74 -14.48 7.69 1.39
C LEU A 74 -15.22 6.34 1.50
N ASN A 75 -15.89 6.09 2.63
CA ASN A 75 -16.63 4.86 2.86
C ASN A 75 -17.83 4.68 1.90
N ARG A 76 -18.45 5.76 1.41
CA ARG A 76 -19.49 5.64 0.38
C ARG A 76 -18.98 4.99 -0.91
N ASP A 77 -17.71 5.24 -1.25
CA ASP A 77 -17.10 4.73 -2.48
C ASP A 77 -16.40 3.39 -2.27
N PHE A 78 -15.71 3.21 -1.14
CA PHE A 78 -14.77 2.10 -0.94
C PHE A 78 -15.24 1.00 0.02
N HIS A 79 -16.30 1.20 0.82
CA HIS A 79 -16.75 0.18 1.78
C HIS A 79 -17.11 -1.15 1.12
N ARG A 80 -17.69 -1.12 -0.09
CA ARG A 80 -18.05 -2.33 -0.85
C ARG A 80 -16.84 -3.19 -1.25
N PHE A 81 -15.66 -2.58 -1.36
CA PHE A 81 -14.39 -3.25 -1.64
C PHE A 81 -13.68 -3.73 -0.36
N GLU A 82 -14.33 -3.58 0.80
CA GLU A 82 -13.77 -3.83 2.12
C GLU A 82 -12.53 -2.96 2.43
N ALA A 83 -12.43 -1.79 1.77
CA ALA A 83 -11.36 -0.81 1.88
C ALA A 83 -11.82 0.50 2.56
N GLY A 84 -12.84 0.42 3.39
CA GLY A 84 -13.36 1.58 4.14
C GLY A 84 -12.45 1.99 5.29
N ALA A 85 -12.41 3.31 5.55
CA ALA A 85 -11.65 3.88 6.66
C ALA A 85 -12.30 3.58 8.01
N HIS A 86 -11.47 3.42 9.03
CA HIS A 86 -11.89 3.33 10.42
C HIS A 86 -12.14 4.73 11.00
N PRO A 87 -13.12 4.87 11.93
CA PRO A 87 -13.39 6.15 12.56
C PRO A 87 -12.21 6.70 13.35
N ALA A 88 -11.78 7.92 13.05
CA ALA A 88 -10.83 8.67 13.85
C ALA A 88 -11.55 9.82 14.57
N ASN A 89 -11.41 9.87 15.89
CA ASN A 89 -12.03 10.91 16.72
C ASN A 89 -11.25 11.11 18.03
N THR A 90 -11.48 12.23 18.72
CA THR A 90 -10.73 12.63 19.91
C THR A 90 -11.10 11.84 21.19
N THR A 91 -12.08 10.93 21.16
CA THR A 91 -12.25 9.94 22.25
C THR A 91 -11.09 8.96 22.31
N ASN A 92 -10.38 8.74 21.20
CA ASN A 92 -9.11 8.05 21.23
C ASN A 92 -8.01 9.04 21.67
N PRO A 93 -7.37 8.86 22.85
CA PRO A 93 -6.35 9.79 23.35
C PRO A 93 -5.18 10.01 22.39
N ALA A 94 -4.81 9.00 21.58
CA ALA A 94 -3.75 9.11 20.58
C ALA A 94 -4.11 10.07 19.43
N LEU A 95 -5.39 10.37 19.23
CA LEU A 95 -5.89 11.25 18.18
C LEU A 95 -6.32 12.64 18.69
N ALA A 96 -6.28 12.90 20.00
CA ALA A 96 -6.46 14.24 20.55
C ALA A 96 -5.31 15.19 20.10
N HIS A 97 -4.12 14.61 19.91
CA HIS A 97 -2.94 15.25 19.30
C HIS A 97 -2.30 14.27 18.33
N PRO A 98 -2.81 14.17 17.07
CA PRO A 98 -2.40 13.14 16.14
C PRO A 98 -0.87 13.08 15.95
N ARG A 99 -0.29 11.88 16.05
CA ARG A 99 1.14 11.66 15.88
C ARG A 99 1.63 12.17 14.53
N ALA A 100 0.85 11.95 13.47
CA ALA A 100 1.15 12.44 12.12
C ALA A 100 1.31 13.96 12.07
N ALA A 101 0.42 14.72 12.75
CA ALA A 101 0.53 16.17 12.83
C ALA A 101 1.75 16.63 13.61
N ARG A 102 2.17 15.92 14.67
CA ARG A 102 3.38 16.23 15.44
C ARG A 102 4.63 16.05 14.58
N ILE A 103 4.73 14.93 13.85
CA ILE A 103 5.85 14.67 12.91
C ILE A 103 5.88 15.71 11.79
N ALA A 104 4.74 16.00 11.17
CA ALA A 104 4.65 17.04 10.15
C ALA A 104 5.07 18.41 10.68
N GLY A 105 4.65 18.77 11.90
CA GLY A 105 5.05 20.02 12.57
C GLY A 105 6.54 20.08 12.90
N ALA A 106 7.13 19.01 13.44
CA ALA A 106 8.56 18.92 13.74
C ALA A 106 9.42 19.12 12.47
N LEU A 107 8.97 18.57 11.35
CA LEU A 107 9.62 18.72 10.04
C LEU A 107 9.22 20.00 9.29
N THR A 108 8.38 20.85 9.88
CA THR A 108 7.89 22.10 9.26
C THR A 108 7.25 21.86 7.88
N LEU A 109 6.40 20.83 7.79
CA LEU A 109 5.64 20.49 6.60
C LEU A 109 4.26 21.16 6.63
N ASP A 110 3.84 21.73 5.52
CA ASP A 110 2.48 22.26 5.36
C ASP A 110 1.49 21.10 5.15
N MET A 111 0.44 21.07 5.97
CA MET A 111 -0.56 20.00 5.96
C MET A 111 -1.83 20.36 5.17
N ASP A 112 -1.92 21.56 4.60
CA ASP A 112 -3.08 21.91 3.76
C ASP A 112 -2.94 21.27 2.38
N PRO A 113 -3.87 20.37 1.97
CA PRO A 113 -3.82 19.77 0.64
C PRO A 113 -3.98 20.77 -0.50
N ALA A 114 -4.56 21.94 -0.24
CA ALA A 114 -4.70 23.02 -1.22
C ALA A 114 -3.47 23.95 -1.31
N SER A 115 -2.47 23.77 -0.43
CA SER A 115 -1.28 24.59 -0.39
C SER A 115 -0.35 24.34 -1.59
N ASN A 116 0.35 25.40 -2.00
CA ASN A 116 1.43 25.35 -2.99
C ASN A 116 2.84 25.33 -2.33
N SER A 117 2.91 25.08 -1.02
CA SER A 117 4.21 24.95 -0.34
C SER A 117 5.05 23.85 -0.98
N PRO A 118 6.36 24.06 -1.19
CA PRO A 118 7.25 23.03 -1.72
C PRO A 118 7.45 21.85 -0.76
N ARG A 119 7.15 22.04 0.53
CA ARG A 119 7.32 21.03 1.57
C ARG A 119 5.99 20.77 2.25
N ARG A 120 5.38 19.61 1.94
CA ARG A 120 4.03 19.27 2.39
C ARG A 120 3.93 17.89 3.00
N ALA A 121 2.96 17.72 3.91
CA ALA A 121 2.47 16.42 4.37
C ALA A 121 1.01 16.24 3.95
N ILE A 122 0.63 15.03 3.57
CA ILE A 122 -0.74 14.65 3.23
C ILE A 122 -1.16 13.37 3.94
N GLU A 123 -2.43 13.30 4.33
CA GLU A 123 -3.03 12.07 4.81
C GLU A 123 -3.44 11.18 3.64
N VAL A 124 -2.99 9.95 3.65
CA VAL A 124 -3.34 8.93 2.65
C VAL A 124 -3.88 7.67 3.34
N TYR A 125 -4.46 6.77 2.56
CA TYR A 125 -4.90 5.47 3.05
C TYR A 125 -4.60 4.37 2.01
N PRO A 126 -3.69 3.42 2.30
CA PRO A 126 -3.24 2.41 1.34
C PRO A 126 -4.35 1.53 0.77
N HIS A 127 -5.28 1.05 1.60
CA HIS A 127 -6.32 0.12 1.14
C HIS A 127 -7.19 0.66 -0.01
N PRO A 128 -7.82 1.85 0.07
CA PRO A 128 -8.53 2.42 -1.08
C PRO A 128 -7.59 2.72 -2.26
N ALA A 129 -6.34 3.13 -2.00
CA ALA A 129 -5.38 3.36 -3.06
C ALA A 129 -5.09 2.09 -3.87
N THR A 130 -4.98 0.89 -3.23
CA THR A 130 -4.80 -0.38 -3.95
C THR A 130 -5.99 -0.71 -4.85
N ILE A 131 -7.22 -0.46 -4.38
CA ILE A 131 -8.44 -0.66 -5.19
C ILE A 131 -8.40 0.22 -6.45
N ALA A 132 -8.09 1.52 -6.27
CA ALA A 132 -8.11 2.47 -7.37
C ALA A 132 -6.96 2.22 -8.37
N LEU A 133 -5.74 1.96 -7.89
CA LEU A 133 -4.55 1.76 -8.71
C LEU A 133 -4.56 0.44 -9.48
N PHE A 134 -5.03 -0.63 -8.85
CA PHE A 134 -4.92 -1.99 -9.40
C PHE A 134 -6.25 -2.58 -9.86
N GLY A 135 -7.36 -1.86 -9.72
CA GLY A 135 -8.68 -2.31 -10.13
C GLY A 135 -9.17 -3.54 -9.37
N LEU A 136 -8.79 -3.69 -8.11
CA LEU A 136 -9.14 -4.86 -7.30
C LEU A 136 -10.64 -4.87 -6.98
N GLU A 137 -11.23 -6.06 -6.97
CA GLU A 137 -12.63 -6.26 -6.55
C GLU A 137 -12.80 -6.15 -5.04
N LYS A 138 -11.76 -6.46 -4.28
CA LYS A 138 -11.69 -6.35 -2.81
C LYS A 138 -10.28 -6.05 -2.36
N THR A 139 -10.16 -5.45 -1.16
CA THR A 139 -8.85 -5.24 -0.53
C THR A 139 -8.16 -6.57 -0.22
N LEU A 140 -6.86 -6.60 -0.40
CA LEU A 140 -6.03 -7.75 -0.06
C LEU A 140 -5.99 -7.95 1.46
N LYS A 141 -6.05 -9.21 1.92
CA LYS A 141 -6.16 -9.56 3.35
C LYS A 141 -4.80 -9.84 4.01
N TYR A 142 -3.75 -9.10 3.64
CA TYR A 142 -2.39 -9.32 4.18
C TYR A 142 -2.22 -8.93 5.66
N LYS A 143 -3.10 -8.08 6.23
CA LYS A 143 -3.09 -7.70 7.66
C LYS A 143 -4.02 -8.58 8.52
N LYS A 144 -4.93 -9.39 7.92
CA LYS A 144 -5.96 -10.16 8.65
C LYS A 144 -6.19 -11.52 8.00
N GLY A 145 -6.37 -12.56 8.81
CA GLY A 145 -6.67 -13.92 8.32
C GLY A 145 -5.65 -14.95 8.77
N SER A 146 -5.63 -16.12 8.12
CA SER A 146 -4.61 -17.14 8.39
C SER A 146 -3.22 -16.67 7.94
N PHE A 147 -2.18 -17.27 8.51
CA PHE A 147 -0.79 -16.95 8.13
C PHE A 147 -0.57 -17.10 6.62
N GLU A 148 -1.02 -18.21 6.05
CA GLU A 148 -0.87 -18.55 4.63
C GLU A 148 -1.58 -17.52 3.74
N THR A 149 -2.81 -17.12 4.13
CA THR A 149 -3.55 -16.08 3.41
C THR A 149 -2.81 -14.76 3.46
N ARG A 150 -2.38 -14.33 4.64
CA ARG A 150 -1.65 -13.07 4.82
C ARG A 150 -0.37 -13.04 4.02
N GLN A 151 0.45 -14.11 4.05
CA GLN A 151 1.68 -14.22 3.28
C GLN A 151 1.42 -14.15 1.78
N HIS A 152 0.44 -14.91 1.29
CA HIS A 152 0.06 -14.91 -0.13
C HIS A 152 -0.38 -13.52 -0.60
N GLU A 153 -1.28 -12.87 0.13
CA GLU A 153 -1.83 -11.56 -0.20
C GLU A 153 -0.77 -10.44 -0.11
N LEU A 154 0.18 -10.54 0.84
CA LEU A 154 1.29 -9.59 0.93
C LEU A 154 2.25 -9.73 -0.26
N LEU A 155 2.58 -10.97 -0.65
CA LEU A 155 3.38 -11.21 -1.87
C LEU A 155 2.66 -10.75 -3.13
N GLN A 156 1.34 -10.90 -3.19
CA GLN A 156 0.52 -10.37 -4.29
C GLN A 156 0.59 -8.85 -4.33
N LEU A 157 0.44 -8.16 -3.20
CA LEU A 157 0.59 -6.70 -3.12
C LEU A 157 1.98 -6.25 -3.61
N MET A 158 3.05 -6.92 -3.15
CA MET A 158 4.41 -6.63 -3.61
C MET A 158 4.57 -6.81 -5.12
N THR A 159 3.95 -7.85 -5.70
CA THR A 159 3.95 -8.07 -7.16
C THR A 159 3.22 -6.96 -7.91
N LEU A 160 2.09 -6.47 -7.39
CA LEU A 160 1.36 -5.34 -7.95
C LEU A 160 2.19 -4.04 -7.91
N ILE A 161 2.87 -3.80 -6.79
CA ILE A 161 3.78 -2.65 -6.63
C ILE A 161 4.95 -2.75 -7.63
N GLU A 162 5.55 -3.91 -7.81
CA GLU A 162 6.61 -4.16 -8.81
C GLU A 162 6.13 -3.91 -10.24
N GLY A 163 4.87 -4.21 -10.52
CA GLY A 163 4.21 -3.94 -11.80
C GLY A 163 4.07 -2.45 -12.15
N LEU A 164 4.15 -1.56 -11.17
CA LEU A 164 4.11 -0.10 -11.36
C LEU A 164 5.33 0.45 -12.12
N ASP A 165 6.38 -0.34 -12.37
CA ASP A 165 7.46 0.06 -13.29
C ASP A 165 6.96 0.30 -14.72
N ASN A 166 5.79 -0.25 -15.08
CA ASN A 166 5.13 -0.03 -16.36
C ASN A 166 4.00 1.03 -16.30
N ALA A 167 3.79 1.67 -15.15
CA ALA A 167 2.75 2.67 -14.95
C ALA A 167 3.22 4.09 -15.33
N THR A 168 2.31 5.04 -15.24
CA THR A 168 2.59 6.48 -15.34
C THR A 168 1.91 7.21 -14.19
N PRO A 169 2.68 7.77 -13.23
CA PRO A 169 4.15 7.71 -13.13
C PRO A 169 4.67 6.28 -12.84
N ARG A 170 5.92 6.02 -13.19
CA ARG A 170 6.59 4.74 -12.87
C ARG A 170 6.99 4.67 -11.40
N LEU A 171 7.03 3.44 -10.86
CA LEU A 171 7.68 3.14 -9.59
C LEU A 171 8.67 1.98 -9.77
N ARG A 172 9.94 2.22 -9.51
CA ARG A 172 11.04 1.27 -9.73
C ARG A 172 11.57 0.75 -8.40
N VAL A 173 10.99 -0.32 -7.91
CA VAL A 173 11.40 -0.94 -6.62
C VAL A 173 12.42 -2.06 -6.79
N ASN A 174 12.43 -2.75 -7.94
CA ASN A 174 13.21 -3.98 -8.17
C ASN A 174 14.74 -3.78 -8.12
N HIS A 175 15.23 -2.54 -8.27
CA HIS A 175 16.66 -2.21 -8.18
C HIS A 175 17.09 -1.82 -6.76
N ASN A 176 16.17 -1.70 -5.81
CA ASN A 176 16.49 -1.42 -4.42
C ASN A 176 16.75 -2.73 -3.66
N MET A 177 17.97 -2.89 -3.13
CA MET A 177 18.36 -4.11 -2.43
C MET A 177 17.54 -4.37 -1.16
N SER A 178 17.14 -3.32 -0.43
CA SER A 178 16.30 -3.46 0.76
C SER A 178 14.90 -3.99 0.41
N TRP A 179 14.34 -3.59 -0.74
CA TRP A 179 13.08 -4.14 -1.26
C TRP A 179 13.22 -5.62 -1.63
N VAL A 180 14.30 -5.97 -2.33
CA VAL A 180 14.57 -7.37 -2.71
C VAL A 180 14.71 -8.25 -1.47
N GLU A 181 15.41 -7.78 -0.44
CA GLU A 181 15.55 -8.51 0.83
C GLU A 181 14.23 -8.55 1.62
N LEU A 182 13.43 -7.47 1.61
CA LEU A 182 12.09 -7.45 2.20
C LEU A 182 11.21 -8.54 1.57
N ARG A 183 11.18 -8.62 0.23
CA ARG A 183 10.42 -9.65 -0.49
C ARG A 183 10.88 -11.07 -0.15
N LYS A 184 12.18 -11.30 -0.05
CA LYS A 184 12.73 -12.60 0.36
C LYS A 184 12.30 -12.96 1.78
N ARG A 185 12.34 -12.00 2.72
CA ARG A 185 11.88 -12.24 4.12
C ARG A 185 10.40 -12.59 4.17
N VAL A 186 9.55 -11.87 3.45
CA VAL A 186 8.12 -12.17 3.35
C VAL A 186 7.89 -13.58 2.79
N ALA A 187 8.59 -13.94 1.70
CA ALA A 187 8.47 -15.26 1.08
C ALA A 187 8.97 -16.40 1.99
N ALA A 188 10.00 -16.14 2.80
CA ALA A 188 10.58 -17.11 3.74
C ALA A 188 9.94 -17.06 5.14
N ALA A 189 8.95 -16.20 5.39
CA ALA A 189 8.30 -16.11 6.69
C ALA A 189 7.64 -17.45 7.06
N ALA A 190 7.79 -17.83 8.31
CA ALA A 190 7.24 -19.07 8.88
C ALA A 190 6.32 -18.82 10.09
N ARG A 191 6.18 -17.55 10.52
CA ARG A 191 5.38 -17.15 11.69
C ARG A 191 4.71 -15.79 11.45
N PRO A 192 3.50 -15.57 11.99
CA PRO A 192 2.75 -14.32 11.80
C PRO A 192 3.54 -13.06 12.15
N VAL A 193 4.28 -13.06 13.26
CA VAL A 193 5.08 -11.90 13.71
C VAL A 193 6.14 -11.43 12.69
N GLN A 194 6.57 -12.30 11.78
CA GLN A 194 7.49 -11.95 10.73
C GLN A 194 6.79 -11.12 9.64
N LEU A 195 5.53 -11.44 9.35
CA LEU A 195 4.70 -10.64 8.45
C LEU A 195 4.33 -9.31 9.08
N ASP A 196 3.96 -9.30 10.38
CA ASP A 196 3.63 -8.06 11.12
C ASP A 196 4.76 -7.02 11.07
N ARG A 197 6.01 -7.48 11.04
CA ARG A 197 7.19 -6.61 10.91
C ARG A 197 7.42 -6.08 9.51
N ASP A 198 7.08 -6.88 8.50
CA ASP A 198 7.47 -6.62 7.10
C ASP A 198 6.31 -6.00 6.27
N GLU A 199 5.05 -5.95 6.78
CA GLU A 199 3.90 -5.35 6.07
C GLU A 199 3.95 -3.81 6.05
N ASP A 200 4.31 -3.15 7.16
CA ASP A 200 4.34 -1.69 7.24
C ASP A 200 5.34 -1.04 6.25
N PRO A 201 6.57 -1.57 6.04
CA PRO A 201 7.44 -1.11 4.96
C PRO A 201 6.84 -1.22 3.55
N VAL A 202 6.02 -2.24 3.28
CA VAL A 202 5.35 -2.40 1.98
C VAL A 202 4.28 -1.31 1.80
N ASP A 203 3.46 -1.06 2.83
CA ASP A 203 2.46 0.00 2.81
C ASP A 203 3.10 1.39 2.70
N ALA A 204 4.25 1.61 3.35
CA ALA A 204 4.98 2.86 3.21
C ALA A 204 5.42 3.14 1.75
N VAL A 205 5.84 2.11 0.99
CA VAL A 205 6.15 2.25 -0.44
C VAL A 205 4.90 2.69 -1.22
N LEU A 206 3.74 2.15 -0.87
CA LEU A 206 2.49 2.54 -1.50
C LEU A 206 2.09 3.98 -1.15
N CYS A 207 2.28 4.40 0.12
CA CYS A 207 2.09 5.80 0.53
C CYS A 207 2.99 6.74 -0.28
N ALA A 208 4.29 6.44 -0.41
CA ALA A 208 5.22 7.23 -1.22
C ALA A 208 4.79 7.29 -2.69
N TYR A 209 4.26 6.18 -3.23
CA TYR A 209 3.73 6.16 -4.59
C TYR A 209 2.48 7.03 -4.75
N VAL A 210 1.58 7.07 -3.76
CA VAL A 210 0.41 7.97 -3.81
C VAL A 210 0.85 9.44 -3.88
N ALA A 211 1.91 9.82 -3.14
CA ALA A 211 2.48 11.16 -3.24
C ALA A 211 3.07 11.44 -4.62
N LEU A 212 3.86 10.53 -5.18
CA LEU A 212 4.41 10.61 -6.54
C LEU A 212 3.28 10.69 -7.58
N TYR A 213 2.24 9.87 -7.43
CA TYR A 213 1.08 9.83 -8.32
C TYR A 213 0.34 11.15 -8.31
N TRP A 214 0.03 11.71 -7.14
CA TRP A 214 -0.63 13.00 -7.02
C TRP A 214 0.19 14.13 -7.65
N TYR A 215 1.49 14.16 -7.43
CA TYR A 215 2.36 15.18 -8.00
C TYR A 215 2.32 15.20 -9.55
N HIS A 216 2.29 14.02 -10.17
CA HIS A 216 2.29 13.90 -11.63
C HIS A 216 0.90 13.90 -12.27
N ARG A 217 -0.14 13.55 -11.52
CA ARG A 217 -1.51 13.35 -11.99
C ARG A 217 -2.53 13.91 -10.99
N PRO A 218 -2.48 15.19 -10.68
CA PRO A 218 -3.36 15.80 -9.67
C PRO A 218 -4.86 15.69 -10.05
N GLU A 219 -5.20 15.62 -11.34
CA GLU A 219 -6.56 15.44 -11.86
C GLU A 219 -7.13 14.04 -11.63
N ASP A 220 -6.26 13.04 -11.44
CA ASP A 220 -6.65 11.65 -11.21
C ASP A 220 -6.66 11.27 -9.72
N VAL A 221 -6.71 12.26 -8.85
CA VAL A 221 -6.74 12.08 -7.40
C VAL A 221 -7.99 12.71 -6.81
N THR A 222 -8.59 12.01 -5.86
CA THR A 222 -9.73 12.51 -5.07
C THR A 222 -9.26 12.87 -3.66
N ILE A 223 -9.59 14.08 -3.22
CA ILE A 223 -9.41 14.53 -1.84
C ILE A 223 -10.78 14.44 -1.16
N TYR A 224 -10.91 13.51 -0.23
CA TYR A 224 -12.11 13.37 0.60
C TYR A 224 -11.99 14.28 1.80
N GLY A 225 -12.93 15.20 1.99
CA GLY A 225 -12.93 16.16 3.10
C GLY A 225 -12.13 17.43 2.79
N ASP A 226 -11.70 18.12 3.83
CA ASP A 226 -10.98 19.39 3.76
C ASP A 226 -9.99 19.53 4.93
N TYR A 227 -9.13 20.56 4.87
CA TYR A 227 -8.13 20.80 5.92
C TYR A 227 -8.77 21.11 7.29
N ALA A 228 -9.93 21.75 7.34
CA ALA A 228 -10.55 22.18 8.60
C ALA A 228 -11.15 21.00 9.38
N SER A 229 -11.69 20.00 8.69
CA SER A 229 -12.39 18.84 9.28
C SER A 229 -11.64 17.52 9.16
N GLY A 230 -10.47 17.53 8.52
CA GLY A 230 -9.69 16.34 8.16
C GLY A 230 -9.99 15.87 6.73
N TYR A 231 -8.99 15.31 6.09
CA TYR A 231 -9.08 14.86 4.70
C TYR A 231 -8.29 13.56 4.48
N ILE A 232 -8.58 12.87 3.39
CA ILE A 232 -7.81 11.70 2.91
C ILE A 232 -7.61 11.84 1.41
N VAL A 233 -6.37 11.70 0.96
CA VAL A 233 -5.98 11.74 -0.46
C VAL A 233 -5.84 10.31 -0.98
N THR A 234 -6.45 10.01 -2.11
CA THR A 234 -6.32 8.71 -2.78
C THR A 234 -6.45 8.85 -4.29
N PRO A 235 -5.83 8.00 -5.10
CA PRO A 235 -6.13 7.92 -6.51
C PRO A 235 -7.64 7.75 -6.74
N THR A 236 -8.17 8.45 -7.74
CA THR A 236 -9.62 8.43 -8.03
C THR A 236 -10.06 7.03 -8.45
N LEU A 237 -11.16 6.55 -7.88
CA LEU A 237 -11.72 5.26 -8.24
C LEU A 237 -12.17 5.28 -9.71
N PRO A 238 -11.60 4.44 -10.61
CA PRO A 238 -11.97 4.41 -12.01
C PRO A 238 -13.46 4.11 -12.22
N SER A 239 -14.09 4.77 -13.19
CA SER A 239 -15.52 4.67 -13.46
C SER A 239 -15.98 3.26 -13.84
N ASP A 240 -15.15 2.50 -14.51
CA ASP A 240 -15.39 1.09 -14.87
C ASP A 240 -15.38 0.18 -13.63
N VAL A 241 -14.48 0.39 -12.69
CA VAL A 241 -14.46 -0.28 -11.38
C VAL A 241 -15.67 0.17 -10.56
N SER A 242 -16.04 1.44 -10.64
CA SER A 242 -17.24 2.00 -9.99
C SER A 242 -18.54 1.43 -10.59
N ALA A 243 -18.60 1.22 -11.90
CA ALA A 243 -19.78 0.78 -12.65
C ALA A 243 -20.03 -0.74 -12.58
N ARG A 244 -19.10 -1.56 -12.10
CA ARG A 244 -19.29 -3.02 -11.90
C ARG A 244 -20.37 -3.36 -10.85
N ARG A 245 -21.22 -2.41 -10.51
CA ARG A 245 -22.46 -2.63 -9.75
C ARG A 245 -23.39 -3.55 -10.57
N GLY A 246 -23.45 -4.83 -10.17
CA GLY A 246 -24.53 -5.73 -10.59
C GLY A 246 -24.26 -6.68 -11.76
N ARG A 247 -23.03 -6.82 -12.24
CA ARG A 247 -22.67 -8.01 -13.01
C ARG A 247 -22.10 -9.05 -12.06
N VAL A 248 -22.90 -10.03 -11.72
CA VAL A 248 -22.41 -11.36 -11.35
C VAL A 248 -21.45 -11.76 -12.45
N ALA A 249 -20.17 -11.96 -12.14
CA ALA A 249 -19.18 -12.41 -13.13
C ALA A 249 -19.75 -13.63 -13.84
N PRO A 250 -19.74 -13.69 -15.17
CA PRO A 250 -20.19 -14.87 -15.84
C PRO A 250 -19.27 -16.02 -15.43
N GLN A 251 -19.87 -17.12 -15.01
CA GLN A 251 -19.23 -18.36 -14.55
C GLN A 251 -18.20 -18.94 -15.55
N ARG A 252 -18.14 -18.34 -16.77
CA ARG A 252 -17.27 -18.74 -17.88
C ARG A 252 -15.77 -18.55 -17.64
N ASP A 253 -15.34 -17.49 -16.94
CA ASP A 253 -13.89 -17.26 -16.70
C ASP A 253 -13.27 -18.28 -15.73
N ASN A 254 -14.06 -18.74 -14.76
CA ASN A 254 -13.60 -19.78 -13.83
C ASN A 254 -13.51 -21.17 -14.49
N ASP A 255 -14.34 -21.45 -15.48
CA ASP A 255 -14.32 -22.74 -16.19
C ASP A 255 -13.12 -22.81 -17.15
N GLU A 256 -12.81 -21.72 -17.86
CA GLU A 256 -11.61 -21.62 -18.70
C GLU A 256 -10.30 -21.71 -17.88
N LEU A 257 -10.28 -21.07 -16.71
CA LEU A 257 -9.13 -21.18 -15.79
C LEU A 257 -8.96 -22.60 -15.25
N ARG A 258 -10.05 -23.25 -14.87
CA ARG A 258 -10.05 -24.65 -14.42
C ARG A 258 -9.61 -25.60 -15.53
N GLU A 259 -10.05 -25.36 -16.77
CA GLU A 259 -9.62 -26.14 -17.93
C GLU A 259 -8.12 -25.99 -18.19
N ARG A 260 -7.58 -24.77 -18.13
CA ARG A 260 -6.14 -24.48 -18.24
C ARG A 260 -5.33 -25.13 -17.12
N VAL A 261 -5.80 -25.06 -15.87
CA VAL A 261 -5.13 -25.72 -14.72
C VAL A 261 -5.12 -27.24 -14.92
N THR A 262 -6.22 -27.83 -15.38
CA THR A 262 -6.31 -29.25 -15.67
C THR A 262 -5.36 -29.66 -16.81
N GLN A 263 -5.24 -28.83 -17.84
CA GLN A 263 -4.35 -29.08 -18.97
C GLN A 263 -2.87 -28.98 -18.56
N VAL A 264 -2.50 -28.01 -17.73
CA VAL A 264 -1.12 -27.89 -17.17
C VAL A 264 -0.80 -29.06 -16.27
N ALA A 265 -1.72 -29.50 -15.43
CA ALA A 265 -1.53 -30.66 -14.57
C ALA A 265 -1.31 -31.96 -15.38
N ALA A 266 -2.05 -32.15 -16.47
CA ALA A 266 -1.87 -33.29 -17.37
C ALA A 266 -0.50 -33.27 -18.08
N LEU A 267 -0.02 -32.10 -18.52
CA LEU A 267 1.32 -31.96 -19.11
C LEU A 267 2.45 -32.24 -18.13
N LEU A 268 2.31 -31.78 -16.88
CA LEU A 268 3.28 -32.07 -15.81
C LEU A 268 3.36 -33.59 -15.52
N ASP A 269 2.21 -34.27 -15.47
CA ASP A 269 2.13 -35.70 -15.25
C ASP A 269 2.74 -36.52 -16.40
N GLN A 270 2.56 -36.04 -17.62
CA GLN A 270 3.19 -36.62 -18.83
C GLN A 270 4.72 -36.43 -18.80
N ALA A 271 5.19 -35.24 -18.42
CA ALA A 271 6.62 -34.94 -18.31
C ALA A 271 7.29 -35.81 -17.22
N GLN A 272 6.62 -35.99 -16.07
CA GLN A 272 7.13 -36.85 -15.00
C GLN A 272 7.24 -38.31 -15.42
N ARG A 273 6.23 -38.85 -16.15
CA ARG A 273 6.28 -40.21 -16.72
C ARG A 273 7.44 -40.35 -17.71
N GLY A 274 7.65 -39.36 -18.61
CA GLY A 274 8.76 -39.36 -19.53
C GLY A 274 10.14 -39.36 -18.84
N LEU A 275 10.29 -38.57 -17.80
CA LEU A 275 11.52 -38.54 -16.99
C LEU A 275 11.76 -39.86 -16.25
N ALA A 276 10.71 -40.52 -15.74
CA ALA A 276 10.83 -41.82 -15.10
C ALA A 276 11.23 -42.93 -16.08
N GLU A 277 10.77 -42.85 -17.33
CA GLU A 277 11.14 -43.78 -18.40
C GLU A 277 12.62 -43.61 -18.81
N ILE A 278 13.09 -42.40 -18.99
CA ILE A 278 14.49 -42.10 -19.30
C ILE A 278 15.42 -42.57 -18.18
N ARG A 279 15.03 -42.35 -16.90
CA ARG A 279 15.79 -42.88 -15.75
C ARG A 279 15.90 -44.39 -15.78
N ARG A 280 14.78 -45.11 -16.03
CA ARG A 280 14.83 -46.58 -16.16
C ARG A 280 15.74 -47.09 -17.25
N GLN A 281 15.78 -46.39 -18.39
CA GLN A 281 16.67 -46.73 -19.50
C GLN A 281 18.16 -46.50 -19.17
N LEU A 282 18.46 -45.45 -18.42
CA LEU A 282 19.83 -45.15 -17.95
C LEU A 282 20.33 -46.14 -16.90
N ASP A 283 19.43 -46.59 -16.00
CA ASP A 283 19.77 -47.56 -14.94
C ASP A 283 19.90 -48.99 -15.47
N SER A 284 19.49 -49.24 -16.73
CA SER A 284 19.56 -50.56 -17.39
C SER A 284 20.66 -50.66 -18.46
N SER A 285 21.48 -49.63 -18.61
CA SER A 285 22.63 -49.59 -19.49
C SER A 285 23.94 -49.60 -18.70
#